data_f6f7e2883770b6906d3527f318613be4
#
_entry.id   f6f7e2883770b6906d3527f318613be4
#
_cell.length_a   1.000
_cell.length_b   1.000
_cell.length_c   1.000
_cell.angle_alpha   90.00
_cell.angle_beta   90.00
_cell.angle_gamma   90.00
#
_symmetry.space_group_name_H-M   'P 1'
#
loop_
_entity.id
_entity.type
_entity.pdbx_description
1 polymer ?
#
loop_
_entity_poly.entity_id
_entity_poly.type
_entity_poly.pdbx_seq_one_letter_code
_entity_poly.pdbx_strand_id
1 'polypeptide(L)'
;MNSLAVQLHQLFNAQKRFTFPFEANKNEIPTNGIYIIFEKGETFNGCDRIIRVGTHTGDNQLYSRLKQHFVKENKNRSIFRKNIGRSLLRKDDPHHPYAEKWEYDTTSREGKQKYAHLLDVNFEKALEKRISEYIQQNLSFVVFEVKTKDDRLFWESRIISTLSNAAKAGEIKPSENWLGSYSPNEKIRESGLWLVNELYKQSLNDEEFEKLKNLVKGK
;
A
#
# COMPACT_ATOMS: atom_id res chain seq x y z
N MET A 1 -7.15 15.53 -23.53
CA MET A 1 -7.45 15.47 -22.08
C MET A 1 -6.45 14.53 -21.44
N ASN A 2 -6.02 14.81 -20.21
CA ASN A 2 -5.17 13.87 -19.46
C ASN A 2 -5.97 12.61 -19.12
N SER A 3 -5.30 11.44 -19.08
CA SER A 3 -5.93 10.20 -18.63
C SER A 3 -6.43 10.32 -17.19
N LEU A 4 -7.39 9.48 -16.79
CA LEU A 4 -7.85 9.42 -15.41
C LEU A 4 -6.74 9.04 -14.43
N ALA A 5 -5.74 8.25 -14.88
CA ALA A 5 -4.57 7.94 -14.07
C ALA A 5 -3.72 9.19 -13.77
N VAL A 6 -3.48 10.06 -14.74
CA VAL A 6 -2.81 11.36 -14.55
C VAL A 6 -3.62 12.24 -13.61
N GLN A 7 -4.93 12.34 -13.83
CA GLN A 7 -5.82 13.17 -13.01
C GLN A 7 -5.87 12.69 -11.54
N LEU A 8 -5.86 11.36 -11.29
CA LEU A 8 -5.75 10.80 -9.93
C LEU A 8 -4.44 11.18 -9.24
N HIS A 9 -3.31 11.08 -9.96
CA HIS A 9 -2.02 11.50 -9.40
C HIS A 9 -2.02 12.99 -9.05
N GLN A 10 -2.52 13.86 -9.94
CA GLN A 10 -2.64 15.29 -9.67
C GLN A 10 -3.57 15.58 -8.48
N LEU A 11 -4.73 14.92 -8.41
CA LEU A 11 -5.70 15.09 -7.33
C LEU A 11 -5.09 14.75 -5.96
N PHE A 12 -4.43 13.60 -5.84
CA PHE A 12 -3.89 13.15 -4.56
C PHE A 12 -2.56 13.82 -4.20
N ASN A 13 -1.73 14.22 -5.16
CA ASN A 13 -0.52 15.00 -4.89
C ASN A 13 -0.83 16.42 -4.36
N ALA A 14 -2.02 16.95 -4.67
CA ALA A 14 -2.48 18.25 -4.15
C ALA A 14 -3.01 18.20 -2.70
N GLN A 15 -3.12 17.00 -2.09
CA GLN A 15 -3.63 16.85 -0.72
C GLN A 15 -2.53 17.00 0.33
N LYS A 16 -2.94 17.25 1.58
CA LYS A 16 -2.02 17.27 2.72
C LYS A 16 -1.30 15.94 2.87
N ARG A 17 0.02 15.98 2.83
CA ARG A 17 0.88 14.82 2.93
C ARG A 17 1.28 14.54 4.37
N PHE A 18 1.22 13.28 4.77
CA PHE A 18 1.69 12.78 6.05
C PHE A 18 2.91 11.89 5.84
N THR A 19 3.87 12.00 6.75
CA THR A 19 5.09 11.16 6.81
C THR A 19 5.24 10.59 8.21
N PHE A 20 6.06 9.58 8.37
CA PHE A 20 6.44 9.10 9.71
C PHE A 20 7.45 10.09 10.36
N PRO A 21 7.32 10.38 11.68
CA PRO A 21 6.22 10.01 12.57
C PRO A 21 4.97 10.90 12.36
N PHE A 22 3.78 10.32 12.44
CA PHE A 22 2.50 11.02 12.22
C PHE A 22 1.57 11.03 13.43
N GLU A 23 2.07 10.63 14.61
CA GLU A 23 1.29 10.58 15.86
C GLU A 23 0.77 11.95 16.27
N ALA A 24 1.54 13.00 16.09
CA ALA A 24 1.14 14.40 16.37
C ALA A 24 -0.05 14.85 15.50
N ASN A 25 -0.22 14.25 14.33
CA ASN A 25 -1.27 14.58 13.37
C ASN A 25 -2.51 13.67 13.50
N LYS A 26 -2.61 12.87 14.56
CA LYS A 26 -3.71 11.90 14.72
C LYS A 26 -5.10 12.52 14.53
N ASN A 27 -5.31 13.71 15.07
CA ASN A 27 -6.61 14.41 14.99
C ASN A 27 -6.95 14.94 13.59
N GLU A 28 -5.99 14.96 12.67
CA GLU A 28 -6.17 15.37 11.28
C GLU A 28 -6.46 14.17 10.36
N ILE A 29 -6.28 12.95 10.88
CA ILE A 29 -6.59 11.72 10.17
C ILE A 29 -8.03 11.32 10.48
N PRO A 30 -8.93 11.23 9.47
CA PRO A 30 -10.30 10.83 9.70
C PRO A 30 -10.39 9.44 10.31
N THR A 31 -11.43 9.16 11.06
CA THR A 31 -11.65 7.86 11.69
C THR A 31 -11.95 6.77 10.66
N ASN A 32 -12.69 7.13 9.60
CA ASN A 32 -13.04 6.28 8.48
C ASN A 32 -12.59 6.92 7.17
N GLY A 33 -11.99 6.13 6.28
CA GLY A 33 -11.54 6.69 5.01
C GLY A 33 -10.64 5.77 4.20
N ILE A 34 -10.05 6.37 3.19
CA ILE A 34 -9.09 5.75 2.29
C ILE A 34 -7.74 6.45 2.44
N TYR A 35 -6.67 5.68 2.34
CA TYR A 35 -5.30 6.19 2.28
C TYR A 35 -4.67 5.89 0.93
N ILE A 36 -3.86 6.83 0.45
CA ILE A 36 -3.06 6.71 -0.77
C ILE A 36 -1.60 6.84 -0.35
N ILE A 37 -0.75 5.88 -0.72
CA ILE A 37 0.67 5.88 -0.37
C ILE A 37 1.50 6.18 -1.61
N PHE A 38 2.54 6.99 -1.41
CA PHE A 38 3.55 7.37 -2.39
C PHE A 38 4.94 6.96 -1.90
N GLU A 39 5.87 6.80 -2.81
CA GLU A 39 7.24 6.44 -2.49
C GLU A 39 8.22 7.45 -3.06
N LYS A 40 9.19 7.85 -2.26
CA LYS A 40 10.23 8.81 -2.64
C LYS A 40 11.03 8.29 -3.83
N GLY A 41 11.16 9.12 -4.86
CA GLY A 41 11.87 8.76 -6.08
C GLY A 41 11.02 8.06 -7.14
N GLU A 42 9.82 7.60 -6.78
CA GLU A 42 8.85 7.09 -7.74
C GLU A 42 8.01 8.25 -8.29
N THR A 43 8.05 8.46 -9.60
CA THR A 43 7.35 9.59 -10.25
C THR A 43 6.51 9.12 -11.43
N PHE A 44 5.43 9.86 -11.69
CA PHE A 44 4.59 9.69 -12.87
C PHE A 44 4.03 11.05 -13.29
N ASN A 45 4.31 11.45 -14.54
CA ASN A 45 3.82 12.70 -15.14
C ASN A 45 4.03 13.95 -14.26
N GLY A 46 5.23 14.08 -13.66
CA GLY A 46 5.60 15.21 -12.80
C GLY A 46 5.02 15.17 -11.39
N CYS A 47 4.32 14.11 -11.02
CA CYS A 47 3.78 13.86 -9.68
C CYS A 47 4.51 12.71 -9.00
N ASP A 48 4.47 12.64 -7.65
CA ASP A 48 4.85 11.43 -6.94
C ASP A 48 3.91 10.28 -7.33
N ARG A 49 4.48 9.13 -7.67
CA ARG A 49 3.71 7.97 -8.11
C ARG A 49 2.98 7.30 -6.95
N ILE A 50 1.71 7.04 -7.17
CA ILE A 50 0.90 6.24 -6.24
C ILE A 50 1.39 4.80 -6.31
N ILE A 51 1.78 4.25 -5.15
CA ILE A 51 2.27 2.87 -5.05
C ILE A 51 1.31 1.95 -4.30
N ARG A 52 0.32 2.52 -3.60
CA ARG A 52 -0.68 1.75 -2.87
C ARG A 52 -1.91 2.61 -2.58
N VAL A 53 -3.06 1.99 -2.69
CA VAL A 53 -4.35 2.47 -2.19
C VAL A 53 -4.87 1.47 -1.17
N GLY A 54 -5.56 1.94 -0.15
CA GLY A 54 -6.15 1.02 0.80
C GLY A 54 -7.12 1.66 1.78
N THR A 55 -7.87 0.80 2.44
CA THR A 55 -8.83 1.17 3.49
C THR A 55 -8.78 0.18 4.65
N HIS A 56 -9.77 0.23 5.50
CA HIS A 56 -10.00 -0.65 6.65
C HIS A 56 -11.41 -1.24 6.60
N THR A 57 -11.60 -2.39 7.24
CA THR A 57 -12.89 -3.12 7.19
C THR A 57 -13.82 -2.78 8.33
N GLY A 58 -13.30 -2.57 9.54
CA GLY A 58 -14.09 -2.17 10.71
C GLY A 58 -14.32 -0.66 10.78
N ASP A 59 -15.21 -0.20 11.65
CA ASP A 59 -15.45 1.23 11.83
C ASP A 59 -14.36 1.87 12.68
N ASN A 60 -14.07 3.15 12.36
CA ASN A 60 -13.11 4.00 13.09
C ASN A 60 -11.68 3.42 13.17
N GLN A 61 -11.24 2.69 12.13
CA GLN A 61 -9.97 1.96 12.17
C GLN A 61 -8.89 2.50 11.21
N LEU A 62 -9.11 3.61 10.51
CA LEU A 62 -8.13 4.12 9.55
C LEU A 62 -6.77 4.37 10.20
N TYR A 63 -6.73 5.10 11.31
CA TYR A 63 -5.49 5.36 12.05
C TYR A 63 -4.80 4.08 12.53
N SER A 64 -5.57 3.14 13.06
CA SER A 64 -5.04 1.83 13.49
C SER A 64 -4.44 1.05 12.31
N ARG A 65 -5.08 1.13 11.13
CA ARG A 65 -4.58 0.50 9.91
C ARG A 65 -3.27 1.10 9.44
N LEU A 66 -3.14 2.42 9.45
CA LEU A 66 -1.89 3.11 9.16
C LEU A 66 -0.78 2.70 10.13
N LYS A 67 -1.08 2.61 11.43
CA LYS A 67 -0.12 2.10 12.44
C LYS A 67 0.31 0.66 12.17
N GLN A 68 -0.57 -0.21 11.69
CA GLN A 68 -0.20 -1.58 11.30
C GLN A 68 0.81 -1.60 10.14
N HIS A 69 0.74 -0.61 9.24
CA HIS A 69 1.69 -0.51 8.13
C HIS A 69 3.01 0.12 8.53
N PHE A 70 2.97 1.26 9.21
CA PHE A 70 4.12 2.12 9.42
C PHE A 70 4.88 1.86 10.73
N VAL A 71 4.20 1.33 11.76
CA VAL A 71 4.74 1.29 13.13
C VAL A 71 4.86 -0.13 13.66
N LYS A 72 3.81 -0.95 13.48
CA LYS A 72 3.76 -2.28 14.09
C LYS A 72 4.54 -3.30 13.27
N GLU A 73 5.60 -3.83 13.85
CA GLU A 73 6.45 -4.86 13.24
C GLU A 73 5.78 -6.23 13.29
N ASN A 74 4.78 -6.42 12.42
CA ASN A 74 4.04 -7.67 12.32
C ASN A 74 3.52 -7.91 10.88
N LYS A 75 4.27 -8.69 10.11
CA LYS A 75 3.94 -9.09 8.73
C LYS A 75 2.58 -9.77 8.59
N ASN A 76 2.17 -10.52 9.62
CA ASN A 76 0.92 -11.30 9.58
C ASN A 76 -0.33 -10.43 9.80
N ARG A 77 -0.17 -9.19 10.29
CA ARG A 77 -1.22 -8.17 10.40
C ARG A 77 -1.22 -7.19 9.24
N SER A 78 -0.18 -7.23 8.40
CA SER A 78 -0.04 -6.31 7.27
C SER A 78 0.55 -7.01 6.06
N ILE A 79 -0.32 -7.43 5.13
CA ILE A 79 0.13 -8.01 3.85
C ILE A 79 1.06 -7.04 3.08
N PHE A 80 0.94 -5.73 3.31
CA PHE A 80 1.83 -4.74 2.75
C PHE A 80 3.26 -4.94 3.26
N ARG A 81 3.45 -5.03 4.58
CA ARG A 81 4.76 -5.34 5.18
C ARG A 81 5.28 -6.70 4.71
N LYS A 82 4.39 -7.69 4.65
CA LYS A 82 4.76 -9.03 4.18
C LYS A 82 5.30 -9.01 2.75
N ASN A 83 4.68 -8.24 1.85
CA ASN A 83 5.13 -8.10 0.46
C ASN A 83 6.47 -7.35 0.36
N ILE A 84 6.68 -6.31 1.16
CA ILE A 84 7.97 -5.60 1.22
C ILE A 84 9.07 -6.57 1.70
N GLY A 85 8.81 -7.36 2.73
CA GLY A 85 9.77 -8.37 3.22
C GLY A 85 10.12 -9.42 2.16
N ARG A 86 9.13 -9.92 1.41
CA ARG A 86 9.36 -10.80 0.26
C ARG A 86 10.29 -10.20 -0.77
N SER A 87 10.09 -8.92 -1.07
CA SER A 87 10.90 -8.19 -2.05
C SER A 87 12.31 -7.91 -1.53
N LEU A 88 12.48 -7.59 -0.25
CA LEU A 88 13.79 -7.43 0.37
C LEU A 88 14.59 -8.74 0.34
N LEU A 89 13.99 -9.85 0.75
CA LEU A 89 14.63 -11.16 0.69
C LEU A 89 15.09 -11.49 -0.73
N ARG A 90 14.20 -11.33 -1.71
CA ARG A 90 14.52 -11.66 -3.09
C ARG A 90 15.51 -10.69 -3.74
N LYS A 91 15.56 -9.46 -3.27
CA LYS A 91 16.59 -8.49 -3.68
C LYS A 91 17.97 -8.88 -3.16
N ASP A 92 18.03 -9.37 -1.91
CA ASP A 92 19.28 -9.85 -1.31
C ASP A 92 19.76 -11.15 -2.02
N ASP A 93 18.84 -12.09 -2.25
CA ASP A 93 19.09 -13.33 -3.00
C ASP A 93 17.79 -13.81 -3.65
N PRO A 94 17.73 -14.04 -4.99
CA PRO A 94 16.57 -14.58 -5.67
C PRO A 94 16.06 -15.92 -5.11
N HIS A 95 16.93 -16.69 -4.47
CA HIS A 95 16.66 -17.98 -3.83
C HIS A 95 16.89 -17.96 -2.32
N HIS A 96 16.62 -16.82 -1.68
CA HIS A 96 16.88 -16.61 -0.25
C HIS A 96 16.33 -17.74 0.62
N PRO A 97 17.15 -18.42 1.46
CA PRO A 97 16.73 -19.62 2.19
C PRO A 97 15.63 -19.38 3.21
N TYR A 98 15.40 -18.13 3.62
CA TYR A 98 14.33 -17.75 4.54
C TYR A 98 13.00 -17.41 3.83
N ALA A 99 12.93 -17.42 2.50
CA ALA A 99 11.75 -16.99 1.76
C ALA A 99 10.49 -17.83 2.11
N GLU A 100 10.64 -19.14 2.22
CA GLU A 100 9.54 -20.03 2.63
C GLU A 100 9.10 -19.75 4.07
N LYS A 101 10.04 -19.62 5.00
CA LYS A 101 9.74 -19.38 6.42
C LYS A 101 9.06 -18.01 6.64
N TRP A 102 9.33 -17.02 5.79
CA TRP A 102 8.66 -15.72 5.81
C TRP A 102 7.15 -15.84 5.56
N GLU A 103 6.70 -16.91 4.91
CA GLU A 103 5.26 -17.15 4.67
C GLU A 103 4.51 -17.66 5.88
N TYR A 104 5.18 -18.24 6.85
CA TYR A 104 4.54 -18.85 8.01
C TYR A 104 3.80 -17.82 8.86
N ASP A 105 2.55 -18.14 9.20
CA ASP A 105 1.68 -17.31 10.04
C ASP A 105 1.56 -17.92 11.43
N THR A 106 2.03 -17.18 12.43
CA THR A 106 1.99 -17.56 13.83
C THR A 106 0.98 -16.77 14.65
N THR A 107 -0.03 -16.15 14.02
CA THR A 107 -1.06 -15.37 14.73
C THR A 107 -2.09 -16.24 15.43
N SER A 108 -2.42 -17.40 14.87
CA SER A 108 -3.32 -18.39 15.49
C SER A 108 -2.57 -19.31 16.44
N ARG A 109 -3.32 -19.98 17.33
CA ARG A 109 -2.76 -21.02 18.22
C ARG A 109 -2.17 -22.18 17.42
N GLU A 110 -2.89 -22.63 16.40
CA GLU A 110 -2.45 -23.71 15.50
C GLU A 110 -1.19 -23.30 14.72
N GLY A 111 -1.16 -22.11 14.14
CA GLY A 111 0.01 -21.59 13.42
C GLY A 111 1.23 -21.48 14.33
N LYS A 112 1.06 -21.03 15.58
CA LYS A 112 2.15 -21.01 16.57
C LYS A 112 2.68 -22.43 16.83
N GLN A 113 1.80 -23.38 17.08
CA GLN A 113 2.19 -24.76 17.36
C GLN A 113 2.95 -25.39 16.18
N LYS A 114 2.50 -25.08 14.96
CA LYS A 114 3.08 -25.67 13.72
C LYS A 114 4.40 -25.04 13.30
N TYR A 115 4.53 -23.70 13.46
CA TYR A 115 5.61 -22.98 12.80
C TYR A 115 6.58 -22.25 13.73
N ALA A 116 6.20 -21.96 15.01
CA ALA A 116 7.03 -21.10 15.84
C ALA A 116 8.44 -21.65 16.06
N HIS A 117 8.57 -22.97 16.19
CA HIS A 117 9.86 -23.64 16.38
C HIS A 117 10.76 -23.69 15.12
N LEU A 118 10.20 -23.35 13.95
CA LEU A 118 10.92 -23.31 12.67
C LEU A 118 11.48 -21.92 12.35
N LEU A 119 11.01 -20.88 13.08
CA LEU A 119 11.37 -19.51 12.83
C LEU A 119 12.61 -19.09 13.60
N ASP A 120 13.51 -18.39 12.94
CA ASP A 120 14.57 -17.65 13.61
C ASP A 120 14.04 -16.28 14.06
N VAL A 121 13.79 -16.14 15.36
CA VAL A 121 13.21 -14.94 15.98
C VAL A 121 14.10 -13.71 15.76
N ASN A 122 15.42 -13.87 15.77
CA ASN A 122 16.34 -12.75 15.59
C ASN A 122 16.34 -12.28 14.13
N PHE A 123 16.31 -13.22 13.18
CA PHE A 123 16.17 -12.90 11.77
C PHE A 123 14.83 -12.21 11.46
N GLU A 124 13.70 -12.73 12.00
CA GLU A 124 12.38 -12.13 11.83
C GLU A 124 12.37 -10.66 12.33
N LYS A 125 12.92 -10.42 13.51
CA LYS A 125 13.03 -9.06 14.07
C LYS A 125 13.92 -8.15 13.21
N ALA A 126 15.05 -8.64 12.76
CA ALA A 126 15.96 -7.86 11.92
C ALA A 126 15.28 -7.49 10.57
N LEU A 127 14.58 -8.43 9.94
CA LEU A 127 13.87 -8.18 8.69
C LEU A 127 12.69 -7.22 8.89
N GLU A 128 11.90 -7.40 9.97
CA GLU A 128 10.80 -6.46 10.29
C GLU A 128 11.33 -5.04 10.55
N LYS A 129 12.50 -4.89 11.19
CA LYS A 129 13.15 -3.60 11.36
C LYS A 129 13.56 -2.98 10.02
N ARG A 130 14.18 -3.75 9.12
CA ARG A 130 14.49 -3.29 7.75
C ARG A 130 13.23 -2.83 6.98
N ILE A 131 12.11 -3.56 7.15
CA ILE A 131 10.82 -3.18 6.57
C ILE A 131 10.33 -1.84 7.15
N SER A 132 10.45 -1.67 8.48
CA SER A 132 10.07 -0.42 9.14
C SER A 132 10.91 0.75 8.64
N GLU A 133 12.23 0.58 8.57
CA GLU A 133 13.16 1.58 8.05
C GLU A 133 12.81 1.98 6.61
N TYR A 134 12.58 0.98 5.73
CA TYR A 134 12.17 1.24 4.35
C TYR A 134 10.87 2.05 4.28
N ILE A 135 9.82 1.64 5.01
CA ILE A 135 8.52 2.30 5.01
C ILE A 135 8.63 3.73 5.56
N GLN A 136 9.29 3.89 6.71
CA GLN A 136 9.34 5.15 7.44
C GLN A 136 10.21 6.21 6.75
N GLN A 137 11.26 5.80 6.05
CA GLN A 137 12.18 6.72 5.37
C GLN A 137 11.74 7.09 3.94
N ASN A 138 11.02 6.20 3.29
CA ASN A 138 10.71 6.36 1.86
C ASN A 138 9.24 6.64 1.55
N LEU A 139 8.31 6.32 2.47
CA LEU A 139 6.89 6.41 2.16
C LEU A 139 6.22 7.60 2.84
N SER A 140 5.26 8.15 2.13
CA SER A 140 4.35 9.18 2.60
C SER A 140 2.93 8.84 2.18
N PHE A 141 1.93 9.44 2.82
CA PHE A 141 0.54 9.14 2.48
C PHE A 141 -0.36 10.37 2.58
N VAL A 142 -1.48 10.30 1.89
CA VAL A 142 -2.63 11.20 2.05
C VAL A 142 -3.84 10.38 2.48
N VAL A 143 -4.80 11.02 3.11
CA VAL A 143 -6.05 10.40 3.56
C VAL A 143 -7.22 11.29 3.18
N PHE A 144 -8.37 10.69 2.93
CA PHE A 144 -9.64 11.40 2.80
C PHE A 144 -10.78 10.60 3.44
N GLU A 145 -11.75 11.32 3.97
CA GLU A 145 -12.87 10.72 4.68
C GLU A 145 -13.81 9.98 3.71
N VAL A 146 -14.16 8.75 4.05
CA VAL A 146 -15.26 7.99 3.43
C VAL A 146 -15.97 7.24 4.54
N LYS A 147 -17.20 7.64 4.86
CA LYS A 147 -17.89 7.22 6.08
C LYS A 147 -18.28 5.76 6.07
N THR A 148 -18.97 5.30 5.01
CA THR A 148 -19.52 3.94 4.97
C THR A 148 -18.47 2.93 4.47
N LYS A 149 -18.60 1.69 4.92
CA LYS A 149 -17.74 0.60 4.47
C LYS A 149 -17.90 0.32 2.97
N ASP A 150 -19.13 0.34 2.48
CA ASP A 150 -19.42 0.02 1.08
C ASP A 150 -18.84 1.07 0.14
N ASP A 151 -18.96 2.36 0.48
CA ASP A 151 -18.32 3.44 -0.27
C ASP A 151 -16.79 3.33 -0.22
N ARG A 152 -16.21 2.98 0.95
CA ARG A 152 -14.75 2.77 1.05
C ARG A 152 -14.27 1.69 0.09
N LEU A 153 -14.95 0.54 0.07
CA LEU A 153 -14.59 -0.58 -0.81
C LEU A 153 -14.82 -0.23 -2.29
N PHE A 154 -15.90 0.48 -2.59
CA PHE A 154 -16.20 0.95 -3.94
C PHE A 154 -15.08 1.86 -4.46
N TRP A 155 -14.77 2.94 -3.74
CA TRP A 155 -13.74 3.89 -4.18
C TRP A 155 -12.33 3.29 -4.20
N GLU A 156 -11.98 2.46 -3.21
CA GLU A 156 -10.72 1.72 -3.21
C GLU A 156 -10.58 0.88 -4.49
N SER A 157 -11.59 0.08 -4.81
CA SER A 157 -11.59 -0.79 -6.00
C SER A 157 -11.47 0.02 -7.29
N ARG A 158 -12.24 1.10 -7.44
CA ARG A 158 -12.22 1.96 -8.62
C ARG A 158 -10.86 2.63 -8.84
N ILE A 159 -10.28 3.19 -7.78
CA ILE A 159 -8.97 3.85 -7.86
C ILE A 159 -7.89 2.82 -8.21
N ILE A 160 -7.84 1.69 -7.53
CA ILE A 160 -6.85 0.62 -7.80
C ILE A 160 -6.97 0.13 -9.24
N SER A 161 -8.20 -0.11 -9.70
CA SER A 161 -8.44 -0.62 -11.06
C SER A 161 -8.03 0.39 -12.13
N THR A 162 -8.28 1.68 -11.91
CA THR A 162 -7.85 2.74 -12.85
C THR A 162 -6.33 2.77 -12.97
N LEU A 163 -5.62 2.75 -11.84
CA LEU A 163 -4.16 2.77 -11.83
C LEU A 163 -3.55 1.51 -12.43
N SER A 164 -4.06 0.33 -12.07
CA SER A 164 -3.54 -0.94 -12.59
C SER A 164 -3.84 -1.16 -14.07
N ASN A 165 -4.99 -0.71 -14.57
CA ASN A 165 -5.30 -0.75 -16.00
C ASN A 165 -4.41 0.20 -16.80
N ALA A 166 -4.09 1.39 -16.28
CA ALA A 166 -3.12 2.30 -16.87
C ALA A 166 -1.70 1.70 -16.90
N ALA A 167 -1.30 1.00 -15.83
CA ALA A 167 -0.03 0.27 -15.81
C ALA A 167 0.00 -0.86 -16.84
N LYS A 168 -1.08 -1.65 -16.95
CA LYS A 168 -1.21 -2.71 -17.95
C LYS A 168 -1.18 -2.18 -19.39
N ALA A 169 -1.69 -0.98 -19.62
CA ALA A 169 -1.60 -0.28 -20.90
C ALA A 169 -0.22 0.34 -21.16
N GLY A 170 0.74 0.23 -20.23
CA GLY A 170 2.08 0.78 -20.36
C GLY A 170 2.19 2.28 -20.09
N GLU A 171 1.12 2.93 -19.62
CA GLU A 171 1.10 4.34 -19.28
C GLU A 171 1.87 4.64 -17.99
N ILE A 172 1.66 3.83 -16.93
CA ILE A 172 2.38 3.95 -15.66
C ILE A 172 3.45 2.87 -15.60
N LYS A 173 4.68 3.28 -15.29
CA LYS A 173 5.79 2.35 -15.07
C LYS A 173 6.50 2.72 -13.76
N PRO A 174 6.85 1.74 -12.92
CA PRO A 174 7.74 1.96 -11.80
C PRO A 174 9.16 2.29 -12.29
N SER A 175 9.96 2.94 -11.44
CA SER A 175 11.38 3.13 -11.72
C SER A 175 12.12 1.77 -11.76
N GLU A 176 13.28 1.74 -12.41
CA GLU A 176 14.12 0.52 -12.47
C GLU A 176 14.54 0.04 -11.08
N ASN A 177 14.70 0.96 -10.15
CA ASN A 177 15.16 0.69 -8.79
C ASN A 177 14.01 0.43 -7.79
N TRP A 178 12.77 0.42 -8.24
CA TRP A 178 11.65 0.17 -7.35
C TRP A 178 11.73 -1.20 -6.68
N LEU A 179 11.66 -1.22 -5.35
CA LEU A 179 11.77 -2.47 -4.59
C LEU A 179 10.71 -3.51 -4.99
N GLY A 180 9.52 -3.07 -5.39
CA GLY A 180 8.44 -3.96 -5.85
C GLY A 180 8.78 -4.78 -7.10
N SER A 181 9.78 -4.36 -7.88
CA SER A 181 10.29 -5.12 -9.03
C SER A 181 10.92 -6.46 -8.63
N TYR A 182 11.38 -6.57 -7.39
CA TYR A 182 11.89 -7.82 -6.81
C TYR A 182 10.80 -8.70 -6.17
N SER A 183 9.52 -8.27 -6.20
CA SER A 183 8.45 -9.06 -5.62
C SER A 183 8.33 -10.44 -6.30
N PRO A 184 8.17 -11.55 -5.53
CA PRO A 184 7.83 -12.84 -6.13
C PRO A 184 6.42 -12.82 -6.76
N ASN A 185 5.56 -11.89 -6.35
CA ASN A 185 4.21 -11.76 -6.88
C ASN A 185 4.21 -10.92 -8.16
N GLU A 186 3.88 -11.57 -9.28
CA GLU A 186 3.81 -10.95 -10.60
C GLU A 186 2.86 -9.75 -10.66
N LYS A 187 1.70 -9.83 -10.00
CA LYS A 187 0.72 -8.74 -9.95
C LYS A 187 1.29 -7.44 -9.39
N ILE A 188 2.20 -7.53 -8.40
CA ILE A 188 2.89 -6.36 -7.85
C ILE A 188 3.84 -5.78 -8.89
N ARG A 189 4.65 -6.62 -9.53
CA ARG A 189 5.62 -6.17 -10.55
C ARG A 189 4.94 -5.52 -11.74
N GLU A 190 3.86 -6.12 -12.25
CA GLU A 190 3.14 -5.64 -13.44
C GLU A 190 2.32 -4.38 -13.17
N SER A 191 1.61 -4.34 -12.02
CA SER A 191 0.77 -3.18 -11.70
C SER A 191 1.56 -1.96 -11.20
N GLY A 192 2.81 -2.17 -10.76
CA GLY A 192 3.57 -1.12 -10.08
C GLY A 192 2.98 -0.72 -8.71
N LEU A 193 2.07 -1.55 -8.16
CA LEU A 193 1.38 -1.29 -6.91
C LEU A 193 1.70 -2.37 -5.88
N TRP A 194 1.90 -1.99 -4.62
CA TRP A 194 2.00 -2.94 -3.51
C TRP A 194 0.64 -3.59 -3.17
N LEU A 195 -0.02 -4.15 -4.20
CA LEU A 195 -1.37 -4.73 -4.15
C LEU A 195 -1.43 -6.01 -4.97
N VAL A 196 -2.33 -6.91 -4.55
CA VAL A 196 -2.63 -8.16 -5.27
C VAL A 196 -4.12 -8.35 -5.54
N ASN A 197 -4.96 -7.58 -4.84
CA ASN A 197 -6.42 -7.60 -4.99
C ASN A 197 -6.89 -6.30 -5.64
N GLU A 198 -8.11 -6.31 -6.16
CA GLU A 198 -8.81 -5.19 -6.81
C GLU A 198 -8.14 -4.68 -8.09
N LEU A 199 -7.09 -5.36 -8.57
CA LEU A 199 -6.39 -5.01 -9.80
C LEU A 199 -7.24 -5.39 -11.04
N TYR A 200 -7.14 -4.56 -12.09
CA TYR A 200 -7.68 -4.83 -13.43
C TYR A 200 -9.19 -5.03 -13.50
N LYS A 201 -9.94 -4.56 -12.51
CA LYS A 201 -11.39 -4.50 -12.53
C LYS A 201 -11.89 -3.27 -13.29
N GLN A 202 -13.08 -2.81 -12.99
CA GLN A 202 -13.68 -1.63 -13.61
C GLN A 202 -12.98 -0.35 -13.13
N SER A 203 -12.43 0.40 -14.06
CA SER A 203 -11.87 1.73 -13.81
C SER A 203 -12.96 2.76 -13.50
N LEU A 204 -12.55 3.88 -12.93
CA LEU A 204 -13.40 5.08 -12.86
C LEU A 204 -13.82 5.52 -14.26
N ASN A 205 -15.01 6.08 -14.35
CA ASN A 205 -15.43 6.92 -15.45
C ASN A 205 -15.35 8.41 -15.06
N ASP A 206 -15.61 9.31 -16.02
CA ASP A 206 -15.48 10.76 -15.78
C ASP A 206 -16.47 11.27 -14.71
N GLU A 207 -17.69 10.74 -14.66
CA GLU A 207 -18.69 11.09 -13.66
C GLU A 207 -18.26 10.64 -12.25
N GLU A 208 -17.77 9.42 -12.12
CA GLU A 208 -17.25 8.88 -10.88
C GLU A 208 -16.01 9.68 -10.43
N PHE A 209 -15.13 10.07 -11.36
CA PHE A 209 -13.97 10.90 -11.03
C PHE A 209 -14.37 12.29 -10.47
N GLU A 210 -15.38 12.94 -11.04
CA GLU A 210 -15.86 14.23 -10.50
C GLU A 210 -16.49 14.07 -9.10
N LYS A 211 -17.20 12.98 -8.85
CA LYS A 211 -17.71 12.64 -7.49
C LYS A 211 -16.56 12.41 -6.52
N LEU A 212 -15.55 11.63 -6.91
CA LEU A 212 -14.34 11.39 -6.10
C LEU A 212 -13.61 12.70 -5.78
N LYS A 213 -13.46 13.58 -6.78
CA LYS A 213 -12.80 14.88 -6.61
C LYS A 213 -13.50 15.76 -5.58
N ASN A 214 -14.84 15.77 -5.57
CA ASN A 214 -15.62 16.48 -4.59
C ASN A 214 -15.46 15.87 -3.18
N LEU A 215 -15.52 14.55 -3.10
CA LEU A 215 -15.32 13.82 -1.84
C LEU A 215 -13.94 14.07 -1.23
N VAL A 216 -12.88 14.04 -2.03
CA VAL A 216 -11.49 14.30 -1.58
C VAL A 216 -11.30 15.74 -1.11
N LYS A 217 -12.04 16.72 -1.68
CA LYS A 217 -12.00 18.13 -1.28
C LYS A 217 -12.92 18.47 -0.10
N GLY A 218 -13.64 17.49 0.43
CA GLY A 218 -14.57 17.69 1.54
C GLY A 218 -15.80 18.54 1.18
N LYS A 219 -16.26 18.43 -0.06
CA LYS A 219 -17.42 19.15 -0.59
C LYS A 219 -18.63 18.23 -0.74
#